data_6c09a7f56d7d51b2185a6f00dfb4490d
#
_entry.id   6c09a7f56d7d51b2185a6f00dfb4490d
#
_cell.length_a   1.000
_cell.length_b   1.000
_cell.length_c   1.000
_cell.angle_alpha   90.00
_cell.angle_beta   90.00
_cell.angle_gamma   90.00
#
_symmetry.space_group_name_H-M   'P 1'
#
loop_
_entity.id
_entity.type
_entity.pdbx_description
1 polymer ?
#
loop_
_entity_poly.entity_id
_entity_poly.type
_entity_poly.pdbx_seq_one_letter_code
_entity_poly.pdbx_strand_id
1 'polypeptide(L)'
;MQGIIMRKKEAHWNHKMKLVLHELEEKIQGDPAQDRTNDIWPRPDQVEAWNAQRSKQRTGGQYCGSAAQPDSQSKEEQKRKSFVRDVLIQVSKSAAFALATVALIQGVVKVLPDSITVSSSVGGRELPIYCVETDKKQVALSFDAAWGNEDTGRILETLKKHNVKVTFFMTGGWVESYPDDVKAILAAGHDLGNHSENHKNMSQISDEECQEELMKVHTKVQELTGYEMCLFRPPYGDYDNHVITNVHKCGYYPIQWSIDSLDWKDYGADDIVKRVVESDKLNNGAIILMHNGAKYTADALERVITGLQDKGYEIVPISQLIYKDKYHMKADGTQVSGE
;
A
#
# COMPACT_ATOMS: atom_id res chain seq x y z
N MET A 1 -37.14 9.10 5.17
CA MET A 1 -35.79 9.19 5.74
C MET A 1 -34.67 9.11 4.70
N GLN A 2 -34.76 8.29 3.67
CA GLN A 2 -33.70 8.17 2.63
C GLN A 2 -33.35 9.46 1.87
N GLY A 3 -34.32 10.34 1.59
CA GLY A 3 -34.09 11.60 0.86
C GLY A 3 -33.28 12.68 1.63
N ILE A 4 -33.26 12.61 2.96
CA ILE A 4 -32.50 13.55 3.81
C ILE A 4 -31.03 13.11 3.88
N ILE A 5 -30.78 11.81 3.87
CA ILE A 5 -29.42 11.23 3.91
C ILE A 5 -28.70 11.48 2.57
N MET A 6 -29.40 11.37 1.44
CA MET A 6 -28.84 11.68 0.12
C MET A 6 -28.43 13.14 0.00
N ARG A 7 -29.30 14.08 0.40
CA ARG A 7 -28.97 15.53 0.36
C ARG A 7 -27.81 15.92 1.26
N LYS A 8 -27.64 15.26 2.42
CA LYS A 8 -26.47 15.49 3.29
C LYS A 8 -25.17 14.95 2.67
N LYS A 9 -25.22 13.82 1.96
CA LYS A 9 -24.06 13.27 1.25
C LYS A 9 -23.66 14.14 0.05
N GLU A 10 -24.62 14.63 -0.74
CA GLU A 10 -24.35 15.58 -1.83
C GLU A 10 -23.77 16.92 -1.34
N ALA A 11 -24.29 17.45 -0.24
CA ALA A 11 -23.77 18.69 0.35
C ALA A 11 -22.33 18.50 0.87
N HIS A 12 -22.02 17.36 1.45
CA HIS A 12 -20.68 17.03 1.95
C HIS A 12 -19.69 16.81 0.78
N TRP A 13 -20.14 16.14 -0.29
CA TRP A 13 -19.33 15.93 -1.51
C TRP A 13 -19.02 17.24 -2.22
N ASN A 14 -20.03 18.13 -2.36
CA ASN A 14 -19.84 19.46 -2.94
C ASN A 14 -18.93 20.36 -2.11
N HIS A 15 -18.89 20.20 -0.79
CA HIS A 15 -17.98 20.93 0.09
C HIS A 15 -16.53 20.42 -0.09
N LYS A 16 -16.31 19.11 -0.12
CA LYS A 16 -14.98 18.53 -0.40
C LYS A 16 -14.44 18.90 -1.80
N MET A 17 -15.30 18.87 -2.81
CA MET A 17 -14.93 19.30 -4.17
C MET A 17 -14.49 20.77 -4.22
N LYS A 18 -15.17 21.65 -3.49
CA LYS A 18 -14.77 23.07 -3.39
C LYS A 18 -13.41 23.25 -2.73
N LEU A 19 -13.10 22.46 -1.69
CA LEU A 19 -11.80 22.50 -1.02
C LEU A 19 -10.67 22.03 -1.95
N VAL A 20 -10.89 20.95 -2.71
CA VAL A 20 -9.92 20.44 -3.67
C VAL A 20 -9.70 21.41 -4.82
N LEU A 21 -10.76 22.07 -5.29
CA LEU A 21 -10.62 23.10 -6.35
C LEU A 21 -9.88 24.35 -5.83
N HIS A 22 -10.12 24.76 -4.59
CA HIS A 22 -9.42 25.86 -3.95
C HIS A 22 -7.91 25.55 -3.77
N GLU A 23 -7.60 24.33 -3.34
CA GLU A 23 -6.21 23.88 -3.18
C GLU A 23 -5.47 23.75 -4.53
N LEU A 24 -6.20 23.38 -5.59
CA LEU A 24 -5.67 23.39 -6.97
C LEU A 24 -5.46 24.83 -7.50
N GLU A 25 -6.37 25.75 -7.18
CA GLU A 25 -6.23 27.17 -7.52
C GLU A 25 -5.04 27.81 -6.80
N GLU A 26 -4.82 27.50 -5.51
CA GLU A 26 -3.64 27.95 -4.76
C GLU A 26 -2.33 27.35 -5.32
N LYS A 27 -2.32 26.09 -5.75
CA LYS A 27 -1.16 25.48 -6.41
C LYS A 27 -0.89 26.03 -7.81
N ILE A 28 -1.90 26.53 -8.50
CA ILE A 28 -1.76 27.20 -9.80
C ILE A 28 -1.33 28.67 -9.62
N GLN A 29 -1.68 29.31 -8.49
CA GLN A 29 -1.27 30.66 -8.11
C GLN A 29 -0.02 30.69 -7.21
N GLY A 30 0.55 29.52 -6.90
CA GLY A 30 1.72 29.38 -6.03
C GLY A 30 2.92 30.14 -6.56
N ASP A 31 3.53 30.86 -5.66
CA ASP A 31 4.68 31.75 -5.70
C ASP A 31 5.74 31.34 -6.74
N PRO A 32 6.10 32.19 -7.70
CA PRO A 32 7.15 31.93 -8.68
C PRO A 32 8.56 31.80 -8.09
N ALA A 33 8.72 31.84 -6.77
CA ALA A 33 10.02 31.81 -6.09
C ALA A 33 10.53 30.37 -5.73
N GLN A 34 9.84 29.30 -6.04
CA GLN A 34 10.22 27.93 -5.58
C GLN A 34 10.55 26.90 -6.67
N ASP A 35 10.59 27.31 -7.95
CA ASP A 35 11.14 26.43 -9.00
C ASP A 35 12.64 26.68 -9.19
N ARG A 36 13.46 26.03 -8.34
CA ARG A 36 14.92 26.02 -8.45
C ARG A 36 15.42 24.75 -9.12
N THR A 37 15.01 24.53 -10.35
CA THR A 37 15.69 23.55 -11.22
C THR A 37 15.55 23.96 -12.67
N ASN A 38 16.27 25.00 -13.07
CA ASN A 38 16.86 25.13 -14.40
C ASN A 38 17.65 26.49 -14.47
N ASP A 39 18.96 26.37 -14.47
CA ASP A 39 19.93 27.48 -14.66
C ASP A 39 19.86 28.12 -16.06
N ILE A 40 18.80 28.87 -16.39
CA ILE A 40 18.68 29.62 -17.66
C ILE A 40 18.54 31.12 -17.43
N TRP A 41 18.40 31.58 -16.17
CA TRP A 41 18.26 33.00 -15.88
C TRP A 41 19.51 33.56 -15.18
N PRO A 42 20.07 34.70 -15.64
CA PRO A 42 21.20 35.31 -14.97
C PRO A 42 20.82 35.80 -13.57
N ARG A 43 21.75 35.66 -12.63
CA ARG A 43 21.58 36.14 -11.25
C ARG A 43 21.38 37.67 -11.24
N PRO A 44 20.77 38.24 -10.19
CA PRO A 44 20.48 39.69 -10.13
C PRO A 44 21.66 40.61 -10.39
N ASP A 45 22.87 40.17 -10.03
CA ASP A 45 24.14 40.87 -10.27
C ASP A 45 24.62 40.80 -11.73
N GLN A 46 24.00 39.96 -12.57
CA GLN A 46 24.36 39.77 -13.99
C GLN A 46 23.31 40.33 -14.97
N VAL A 47 22.21 40.89 -14.46
CA VAL A 47 21.07 41.36 -15.29
C VAL A 47 21.46 42.57 -16.15
N GLU A 48 22.29 43.49 -15.66
CA GLU A 48 22.74 44.64 -16.43
C GLU A 48 23.65 44.26 -17.62
N ALA A 49 24.56 43.31 -17.42
CA ALA A 49 25.42 42.78 -18.47
C ALA A 49 24.62 42.02 -19.54
N TRP A 50 23.62 41.29 -19.15
CA TRP A 50 22.72 40.54 -20.03
C TRP A 50 21.83 41.44 -20.87
N ASN A 51 21.31 42.54 -20.28
CA ASN A 51 20.51 43.53 -20.99
C ASN A 51 21.37 44.34 -21.98
N ALA A 52 22.63 44.64 -21.65
CA ALA A 52 23.57 45.33 -22.54
C ALA A 52 23.95 44.47 -23.76
N GLN A 53 24.00 43.15 -23.62
CA GLN A 53 24.28 42.23 -24.72
C GLN A 53 23.09 42.09 -25.68
N ARG A 54 21.85 42.15 -25.17
CA ARG A 54 20.62 42.10 -25.96
C ARG A 54 20.36 43.41 -26.77
N SER A 55 20.79 44.55 -26.26
CA SER A 55 20.67 45.85 -26.98
C SER A 55 21.63 45.97 -28.18
N LYS A 56 22.79 45.31 -28.13
CA LYS A 56 23.77 45.30 -29.25
C LYS A 56 23.34 44.41 -30.43
N GLN A 57 22.45 43.49 -30.25
CA GLN A 57 21.88 42.64 -31.33
C GLN A 57 20.71 43.28 -32.09
N ARG A 58 20.23 44.45 -31.66
CA ARG A 58 19.09 45.15 -32.31
C ARG A 58 19.49 46.28 -33.27
N THR A 59 20.74 46.57 -33.44
CA THR A 59 21.21 47.64 -34.36
C THR A 59 22.06 47.06 -35.47
N GLY A 60 21.43 46.45 -36.45
CA GLY A 60 22.09 45.96 -37.64
C GLY A 60 21.12 45.33 -38.64
N GLY A 61 20.43 46.13 -39.38
CA GLY A 61 19.56 45.63 -40.45
C GLY A 61 18.95 46.78 -41.27
N GLN A 62 19.60 47.06 -42.35
CA GLN A 62 19.29 48.09 -43.35
C GLN A 62 17.90 47.96 -43.98
N TYR A 63 17.26 49.10 -44.20
CA TYR A 63 16.04 49.28 -44.99
C TYR A 63 16.24 48.88 -46.45
N CYS A 64 15.32 48.16 -47.03
CA CYS A 64 14.95 48.28 -48.45
C CYS A 64 13.57 47.68 -48.73
N GLY A 65 12.69 48.44 -49.39
CA GLY A 65 11.65 47.98 -50.31
C GLY A 65 10.27 47.75 -49.75
N SER A 66 9.38 48.69 -50.05
CA SER A 66 7.92 48.61 -49.89
C SER A 66 7.28 47.52 -50.73
N ALA A 67 6.52 46.64 -50.09
CA ALA A 67 5.41 45.92 -50.74
C ALA A 67 4.27 45.79 -49.72
N ALA A 68 3.06 46.08 -50.16
CA ALA A 68 1.83 46.13 -49.38
C ALA A 68 1.59 44.85 -48.58
N GLN A 69 1.43 45.02 -47.26
CA GLN A 69 1.02 43.90 -46.38
C GLN A 69 -0.49 43.73 -46.43
N PRO A 70 -0.99 42.50 -46.63
CA PRO A 70 -2.38 42.20 -46.38
C PRO A 70 -2.59 42.08 -44.87
N ASP A 71 -3.54 42.83 -44.38
CA ASP A 71 -4.29 42.81 -43.14
C ASP A 71 -3.81 41.85 -42.02
N SER A 72 -3.00 42.36 -41.10
CA SER A 72 -2.49 41.63 -39.92
C SER A 72 -3.63 41.22 -38.95
N GLN A 73 -4.73 41.95 -38.94
CA GLN A 73 -5.88 41.66 -38.07
C GLN A 73 -6.59 40.36 -38.43
N SER A 74 -6.68 40.00 -39.71
CA SER A 74 -7.35 38.73 -40.12
C SER A 74 -6.56 37.47 -39.73
N LYS A 75 -5.21 37.57 -39.70
CA LYS A 75 -4.37 36.44 -39.31
C LYS A 75 -4.32 36.23 -37.78
N GLU A 76 -4.41 37.26 -36.98
CA GLU A 76 -4.50 37.18 -35.53
C GLU A 76 -5.85 36.62 -35.11
N GLU A 77 -6.94 37.04 -35.75
CA GLU A 77 -8.27 36.51 -35.45
C GLU A 77 -8.42 35.04 -35.86
N GLN A 78 -7.81 34.59 -36.95
CA GLN A 78 -7.74 33.21 -37.34
C GLN A 78 -6.92 32.36 -36.35
N LYS A 79 -5.77 32.85 -35.88
CA LYS A 79 -4.94 32.19 -34.86
C LYS A 79 -5.69 32.06 -33.53
N ARG A 80 -6.42 33.12 -33.13
CA ARG A 80 -7.23 33.09 -31.91
C ARG A 80 -8.40 32.08 -31.99
N LYS A 81 -9.09 32.02 -33.15
CA LYS A 81 -10.16 31.03 -33.38
C LYS A 81 -9.61 29.62 -33.42
N SER A 82 -8.45 29.38 -34.01
CA SER A 82 -7.75 28.09 -34.00
C SER A 82 -7.38 27.67 -32.58
N PHE A 83 -6.75 28.55 -31.81
CA PHE A 83 -6.37 28.29 -30.43
C PHE A 83 -7.57 27.95 -29.53
N VAL A 84 -8.66 28.74 -29.61
CA VAL A 84 -9.89 28.48 -28.84
C VAL A 84 -10.49 27.13 -29.23
N ARG A 85 -10.51 26.79 -30.52
CA ARG A 85 -11.00 25.48 -30.98
C ARG A 85 -10.14 24.32 -30.44
N ASP A 86 -8.83 24.47 -30.44
CA ASP A 86 -7.90 23.43 -29.97
C ASP A 86 -8.01 23.23 -28.45
N VAL A 87 -8.18 24.30 -27.69
CA VAL A 87 -8.46 24.26 -26.23
C VAL A 87 -9.80 23.59 -25.97
N LEU A 88 -10.87 23.93 -26.73
CA LEU A 88 -12.18 23.29 -26.57
C LEU A 88 -12.14 21.78 -26.90
N ILE A 89 -11.36 21.37 -27.90
CA ILE A 89 -11.17 19.95 -28.24
C ILE A 89 -10.41 19.22 -27.10
N GLN A 90 -9.39 19.84 -26.52
CA GLN A 90 -8.66 19.26 -25.39
C GLN A 90 -9.54 19.11 -24.15
N VAL A 91 -10.30 20.16 -23.80
CA VAL A 91 -11.25 20.12 -22.68
C VAL A 91 -12.33 19.05 -22.89
N SER A 92 -12.87 18.94 -24.12
CA SER A 92 -13.87 17.91 -24.43
C SER A 92 -13.31 16.49 -24.37
N LYS A 93 -12.06 16.25 -24.80
CA LYS A 93 -11.39 14.97 -24.68
C LYS A 93 -11.12 14.61 -23.21
N SER A 94 -10.69 15.56 -22.39
CA SER A 94 -10.47 15.37 -20.96
C SER A 94 -11.78 15.08 -20.22
N ALA A 95 -12.86 15.77 -20.56
CA ALA A 95 -14.20 15.51 -20.01
C ALA A 95 -14.75 14.14 -20.41
N ALA A 96 -14.54 13.72 -21.67
CA ALA A 96 -14.95 12.39 -22.14
C ALA A 96 -14.13 11.28 -21.46
N PHE A 97 -12.84 11.49 -21.23
CA PHE A 97 -11.99 10.55 -20.49
C PHE A 97 -12.42 10.44 -19.02
N ALA A 98 -12.72 11.56 -18.37
CA ALA A 98 -13.21 11.57 -16.99
C ALA A 98 -14.58 10.88 -16.85
N LEU A 99 -15.50 11.07 -17.83
CA LEU A 99 -16.78 10.36 -17.85
C LEU A 99 -16.63 8.87 -18.12
N ALA A 100 -15.68 8.47 -18.98
CA ALA A 100 -15.38 7.06 -19.24
C ALA A 100 -14.77 6.37 -18.00
N THR A 101 -13.89 7.04 -17.26
CA THR A 101 -13.34 6.52 -16.00
C THR A 101 -14.40 6.40 -14.91
N VAL A 102 -15.29 7.38 -14.77
CA VAL A 102 -16.43 7.30 -13.83
C VAL A 102 -17.38 6.15 -14.21
N ALA A 103 -17.67 5.97 -15.50
CA ALA A 103 -18.50 4.86 -15.96
C ALA A 103 -17.83 3.48 -15.75
N LEU A 104 -16.51 3.38 -15.92
CA LEU A 104 -15.74 2.19 -15.60
C LEU A 104 -15.75 1.89 -14.10
N ILE A 105 -15.53 2.89 -13.25
CA ILE A 105 -15.60 2.74 -11.79
C ILE A 105 -17.01 2.32 -11.36
N GLN A 106 -18.06 2.93 -11.90
CA GLN A 106 -19.46 2.52 -11.62
C GLN A 106 -19.79 1.13 -12.15
N GLY A 107 -19.19 0.72 -13.28
CA GLY A 107 -19.32 -0.63 -13.82
C GLY A 107 -18.63 -1.67 -12.94
N VAL A 108 -17.44 -1.37 -12.45
CA VAL A 108 -16.69 -2.24 -11.52
C VAL A 108 -17.43 -2.38 -10.18
N VAL A 109 -17.97 -1.29 -9.63
CA VAL A 109 -18.75 -1.32 -8.37
C VAL A 109 -20.04 -2.14 -8.51
N LYS A 110 -20.64 -2.23 -9.72
CA LYS A 110 -21.84 -3.07 -9.96
C LYS A 110 -21.51 -4.56 -10.21
N VAL A 111 -20.26 -4.88 -10.51
CA VAL A 111 -19.80 -6.27 -10.76
C VAL A 111 -19.15 -6.86 -9.48
N LEU A 112 -18.87 -6.03 -8.48
CA LEU A 112 -18.48 -6.56 -7.16
C LEU A 112 -19.68 -7.33 -6.60
N PRO A 113 -19.54 -8.61 -6.29
CA PRO A 113 -20.60 -9.36 -5.61
C PRO A 113 -20.95 -8.61 -4.32
N ASP A 114 -22.23 -8.60 -3.96
CA ASP A 114 -22.72 -8.06 -2.69
C ASP A 114 -21.76 -8.46 -1.60
N SER A 115 -21.30 -7.48 -0.84
CA SER A 115 -20.32 -7.66 0.25
C SER A 115 -20.71 -8.88 1.05
N ILE A 116 -19.93 -9.94 0.93
CA ILE A 116 -20.12 -11.17 1.68
C ILE A 116 -20.02 -10.74 3.14
N THR A 117 -21.11 -10.91 3.87
CA THR A 117 -21.18 -10.55 5.27
C THR A 117 -20.31 -11.53 6.04
N VAL A 118 -19.04 -11.22 6.15
CA VAL A 118 -18.12 -11.94 7.00
C VAL A 118 -18.40 -11.47 8.42
N SER A 119 -18.85 -12.38 9.30
CA SER A 119 -19.02 -12.06 10.71
C SER A 119 -17.69 -12.27 11.42
N SER A 120 -16.89 -11.22 11.53
CA SER A 120 -15.68 -11.21 12.36
C SER A 120 -15.98 -10.91 13.83
N SER A 121 -17.25 -10.65 14.18
CA SER A 121 -17.67 -10.23 15.50
C SER A 121 -18.26 -11.37 16.32
N VAL A 122 -17.73 -11.56 17.53
CA VAL A 122 -18.24 -12.51 18.55
C VAL A 122 -18.53 -11.77 19.84
N GLY A 123 -19.81 -11.76 20.23
CA GLY A 123 -20.22 -11.06 21.46
C GLY A 123 -19.92 -9.56 21.45
N GLY A 124 -19.95 -8.90 20.29
CA GLY A 124 -19.66 -7.48 20.13
C GLY A 124 -18.16 -7.16 20.03
N ARG A 125 -17.29 -8.18 19.99
CA ARG A 125 -15.84 -8.00 19.74
C ARG A 125 -15.49 -8.40 18.32
N GLU A 126 -14.87 -7.51 17.58
CA GLU A 126 -14.23 -7.81 16.30
C GLU A 126 -12.90 -8.53 16.56
N LEU A 127 -12.65 -9.64 15.85
CA LEU A 127 -11.49 -10.50 16.11
C LEU A 127 -10.63 -10.67 14.86
N PRO A 128 -9.29 -10.58 14.99
CA PRO A 128 -8.36 -11.01 13.95
C PRO A 128 -8.24 -12.56 13.94
N ILE A 129 -7.67 -13.09 12.87
CA ILE A 129 -7.47 -14.52 12.68
C ILE A 129 -6.21 -14.96 13.42
N TYR A 130 -6.37 -15.82 14.45
CA TYR A 130 -5.26 -16.42 15.21
C TYR A 130 -4.84 -17.78 14.65
N CYS A 131 -5.80 -18.54 14.16
CA CYS A 131 -5.63 -19.83 13.51
C CYS A 131 -6.87 -20.16 12.67
N VAL A 132 -6.79 -21.22 11.89
CA VAL A 132 -7.88 -21.66 11.00
C VAL A 132 -8.31 -23.08 11.37
N GLU A 133 -9.61 -23.31 11.48
CA GLU A 133 -10.15 -24.67 11.60
C GLU A 133 -10.13 -25.35 10.24
N THR A 134 -9.35 -26.41 10.11
CA THR A 134 -9.21 -27.16 8.86
C THR A 134 -8.84 -28.61 9.13
N ASP A 135 -9.36 -29.55 8.32
CA ASP A 135 -8.96 -30.94 8.35
C ASP A 135 -7.61 -31.20 7.68
N LYS A 136 -7.14 -30.25 6.87
CA LYS A 136 -5.83 -30.35 6.21
C LYS A 136 -4.72 -30.18 7.24
N LYS A 137 -3.73 -31.05 7.18
CA LYS A 137 -2.56 -30.97 8.06
C LYS A 137 -1.59 -29.88 7.58
N GLN A 138 -2.06 -28.63 7.64
CA GLN A 138 -1.38 -27.43 7.18
C GLN A 138 -1.15 -26.46 8.33
N VAL A 139 -0.02 -25.73 8.29
CA VAL A 139 0.31 -24.65 9.19
C VAL A 139 0.94 -23.50 8.38
N ALA A 140 0.92 -22.29 8.92
CA ALA A 140 1.61 -21.15 8.30
C ALA A 140 2.74 -20.65 9.18
N LEU A 141 3.95 -20.54 8.60
CA LEU A 141 5.03 -19.74 9.16
C LEU A 141 4.92 -18.31 8.67
N SER A 142 5.18 -17.34 9.54
CA SER A 142 5.20 -15.93 9.18
C SER A 142 6.31 -15.19 9.89
N PHE A 143 6.84 -14.17 9.21
CA PHE A 143 7.95 -13.35 9.68
C PHE A 143 7.52 -11.90 9.72
N ASP A 144 7.64 -11.24 10.89
CA ASP A 144 7.50 -9.80 10.97
C ASP A 144 8.86 -9.16 10.66
N ALA A 145 8.88 -8.25 9.68
CA ALA A 145 10.07 -7.55 9.19
C ALA A 145 9.94 -6.05 9.49
N ALA A 146 10.43 -5.66 10.66
CA ALA A 146 10.39 -4.28 11.14
C ALA A 146 11.80 -3.69 11.33
N TRP A 147 12.83 -4.53 11.47
CA TRP A 147 14.22 -4.11 11.65
C TRP A 147 15.18 -5.11 11.01
N GLY A 148 16.35 -4.62 10.59
CA GLY A 148 17.42 -5.44 10.02
C GLY A 148 17.04 -6.23 8.77
N ASN A 149 18.04 -6.65 8.01
CA ASN A 149 17.85 -7.55 6.85
C ASN A 149 19.01 -8.55 6.71
N GLU A 150 19.90 -8.60 7.69
CA GLU A 150 21.14 -9.37 7.61
C GLU A 150 20.90 -10.86 7.40
N ASP A 151 19.79 -11.36 7.92
CA ASP A 151 19.40 -12.77 7.83
C ASP A 151 18.38 -13.07 6.71
N THR A 152 17.82 -12.06 6.03
CA THR A 152 16.80 -12.25 4.99
C THR A 152 17.26 -13.24 3.92
N GLY A 153 18.49 -13.11 3.41
CA GLY A 153 19.05 -14.02 2.44
C GLY A 153 19.14 -15.47 2.94
N ARG A 154 19.63 -15.68 4.18
CA ARG A 154 19.71 -17.00 4.81
C ARG A 154 18.35 -17.65 5.03
N ILE A 155 17.37 -16.85 5.44
CA ILE A 155 15.97 -17.30 5.59
C ILE A 155 15.43 -17.76 4.25
N LEU A 156 15.58 -16.96 3.18
CA LEU A 156 15.11 -17.29 1.84
C LEU A 156 15.79 -18.56 1.26
N GLU A 157 17.11 -18.72 1.48
CA GLU A 157 17.83 -19.93 1.08
C GLU A 157 17.30 -21.18 1.78
N THR A 158 17.06 -21.09 3.10
CA THR A 158 16.50 -22.21 3.87
C THR A 158 15.09 -22.56 3.41
N LEU A 159 14.21 -21.56 3.20
CA LEU A 159 12.86 -21.76 2.69
C LEU A 159 12.88 -22.41 1.29
N LYS A 160 13.79 -21.96 0.41
CA LYS A 160 13.98 -22.53 -0.93
C LYS A 160 14.46 -24.00 -0.87
N LYS A 161 15.45 -24.30 -0.01
CA LYS A 161 15.99 -25.64 0.19
C LYS A 161 14.90 -26.66 0.55
N HIS A 162 13.95 -26.27 1.38
CA HIS A 162 12.84 -27.10 1.84
C HIS A 162 11.56 -26.97 1.00
N ASN A 163 11.60 -26.17 -0.08
CA ASN A 163 10.45 -25.87 -0.93
C ASN A 163 9.24 -25.34 -0.15
N VAL A 164 9.47 -24.47 0.83
CA VAL A 164 8.44 -23.89 1.71
C VAL A 164 8.12 -22.47 1.28
N LYS A 165 6.83 -22.10 1.30
CA LYS A 165 6.36 -20.73 1.11
C LYS A 165 5.73 -20.24 2.39
N VAL A 166 5.96 -18.96 2.70
CA VAL A 166 5.58 -18.31 3.97
C VAL A 166 5.03 -16.92 3.71
N THR A 167 4.67 -16.20 4.78
CA THR A 167 4.22 -14.81 4.72
C THR A 167 5.20 -13.90 5.46
N PHE A 168 5.60 -12.78 4.83
CA PHE A 168 6.38 -11.73 5.47
C PHE A 168 5.49 -10.50 5.69
N PHE A 169 5.34 -10.06 6.94
CA PHE A 169 4.67 -8.82 7.27
C PHE A 169 5.70 -7.71 7.45
N MET A 170 5.67 -6.71 6.58
CA MET A 170 6.71 -5.68 6.49
C MET A 170 6.17 -4.33 6.91
N THR A 171 6.96 -3.59 7.71
CA THR A 171 6.69 -2.17 7.95
C THR A 171 7.06 -1.31 6.75
N GLY A 172 6.43 -0.13 6.64
CA GLY A 172 6.75 0.81 5.57
C GLY A 172 8.20 1.27 5.59
N GLY A 173 8.77 1.49 6.77
CA GLY A 173 10.18 1.82 6.92
C GLY A 173 11.12 0.70 6.48
N TRP A 174 10.75 -0.57 6.71
CA TRP A 174 11.54 -1.71 6.24
C TRP A 174 11.49 -1.85 4.71
N VAL A 175 10.30 -1.68 4.11
CA VAL A 175 10.11 -1.67 2.64
C VAL A 175 10.97 -0.60 1.98
N GLU A 176 10.99 0.59 2.56
CA GLU A 176 11.79 1.71 2.05
C GLU A 176 13.30 1.48 2.18
N SER A 177 13.73 0.87 3.30
CA SER A 177 15.14 0.61 3.56
C SER A 177 15.68 -0.56 2.74
N TYR A 178 14.85 -1.57 2.44
CA TYR A 178 15.29 -2.84 1.82
C TYR A 178 14.43 -3.26 0.62
N PRO A 179 14.28 -2.39 -0.40
CA PRO A 179 13.39 -2.65 -1.54
C PRO A 179 13.79 -3.88 -2.37
N ASP A 180 15.07 -4.22 -2.41
CA ASP A 180 15.55 -5.41 -3.14
C ASP A 180 15.21 -6.71 -2.41
N ASP A 181 15.18 -6.70 -1.08
CA ASP A 181 14.70 -7.85 -0.29
C ASP A 181 13.20 -8.07 -0.48
N VAL A 182 12.40 -7.00 -0.54
CA VAL A 182 10.96 -7.09 -0.86
C VAL A 182 10.74 -7.78 -2.21
N LYS A 183 11.49 -7.39 -3.24
CA LYS A 183 11.43 -8.02 -4.56
C LYS A 183 11.89 -9.47 -4.52
N ALA A 184 12.95 -9.78 -3.77
CA ALA A 184 13.47 -11.14 -3.63
C ALA A 184 12.48 -12.06 -2.92
N ILE A 185 11.82 -11.60 -1.85
CA ILE A 185 10.76 -12.32 -1.14
C ILE A 185 9.60 -12.65 -2.09
N LEU A 186 9.11 -11.66 -2.85
CA LEU A 186 8.05 -11.87 -3.83
C LEU A 186 8.47 -12.82 -4.95
N ALA A 187 9.66 -12.62 -5.53
CA ALA A 187 10.19 -13.46 -6.61
C ALA A 187 10.39 -14.93 -6.16
N ALA A 188 10.66 -15.15 -4.87
CA ALA A 188 10.69 -16.47 -4.27
C ALA A 188 9.31 -17.08 -4.03
N GLY A 189 8.22 -16.36 -4.28
CA GLY A 189 6.84 -16.83 -4.21
C GLY A 189 6.25 -16.83 -2.79
N HIS A 190 6.74 -15.96 -1.91
CA HIS A 190 6.18 -15.73 -0.58
C HIS A 190 5.11 -14.64 -0.62
N ASP A 191 4.17 -14.66 0.36
CA ASP A 191 3.23 -13.55 0.55
C ASP A 191 3.93 -12.33 1.09
N LEU A 192 3.50 -11.15 0.61
CA LEU A 192 3.82 -9.87 1.22
C LEU A 192 2.63 -9.41 2.05
N GLY A 193 2.81 -9.22 3.34
CA GLY A 193 1.83 -8.71 4.29
C GLY A 193 2.23 -7.34 4.82
N ASN A 194 1.25 -6.61 5.31
CA ASN A 194 1.37 -5.25 5.83
C ASN A 194 1.54 -5.26 7.35
N HIS A 195 2.53 -4.53 7.88
CA HIS A 195 2.80 -4.41 9.32
C HIS A 195 2.81 -2.94 9.79
N SER A 196 1.98 -2.09 9.21
CA SER A 196 1.87 -0.65 9.35
C SER A 196 3.08 0.13 8.83
N GLU A 197 2.93 1.41 8.62
CA GLU A 197 4.00 2.29 8.14
C GLU A 197 5.11 2.47 9.17
N ASN A 198 4.73 2.82 10.42
CA ASN A 198 5.66 3.26 11.46
C ASN A 198 5.66 2.35 12.69
N HIS A 199 5.11 1.14 12.60
CA HIS A 199 5.04 0.19 13.72
C HIS A 199 4.38 0.77 14.99
N LYS A 200 3.26 1.51 14.83
CA LYS A 200 2.54 2.15 15.94
C LYS A 200 1.64 1.18 16.70
N ASN A 201 1.32 1.53 17.97
CA ASN A 201 0.20 0.93 18.68
C ASN A 201 -1.11 1.37 18.01
N MET A 202 -1.72 0.48 17.23
CA MET A 202 -2.85 0.81 16.34
C MET A 202 -4.11 1.19 17.11
N SER A 203 -4.31 0.66 18.32
CA SER A 203 -5.46 1.01 19.18
C SER A 203 -5.38 2.43 19.78
N GLN A 204 -4.23 3.10 19.68
CA GLN A 204 -3.98 4.41 20.26
C GLN A 204 -4.03 5.57 19.25
N ILE A 205 -4.30 5.29 17.99
CA ILE A 205 -4.36 6.28 16.91
C ILE A 205 -5.80 6.44 16.36
N SER A 206 -6.07 7.52 15.63
CA SER A 206 -7.40 7.76 15.06
C SER A 206 -7.72 6.81 13.89
N ASP A 207 -9.00 6.77 13.47
CA ASP A 207 -9.47 6.01 12.31
C ASP A 207 -8.70 6.40 11.05
N GLU A 208 -8.52 7.70 10.81
CA GLU A 208 -7.83 8.25 9.67
C GLU A 208 -6.35 7.85 9.69
N GLU A 209 -5.70 7.98 10.84
CA GLU A 209 -4.29 7.62 11.00
C GLU A 209 -4.08 6.11 10.87
N CYS A 210 -5.02 5.29 11.38
CA CYS A 210 -4.99 3.84 11.20
C CYS A 210 -5.03 3.46 9.71
N GLN A 211 -5.94 4.08 8.92
CA GLN A 211 -6.01 3.86 7.48
C GLN A 211 -4.76 4.35 6.75
N GLU A 212 -4.18 5.49 7.16
CA GLU A 212 -2.91 5.99 6.59
C GLU A 212 -1.76 5.03 6.85
N GLU A 213 -1.61 4.48 8.06
CA GLU A 213 -0.58 3.50 8.42
C GLU A 213 -0.67 2.24 7.54
N LEU A 214 -1.88 1.80 7.16
CA LEU A 214 -2.05 0.68 6.24
C LEU A 214 -1.76 1.06 4.78
N MET A 215 -2.37 2.15 4.31
CA MET A 215 -2.36 2.47 2.89
C MET A 215 -1.03 3.01 2.38
N LYS A 216 -0.20 3.62 3.24
CA LYS A 216 1.17 4.03 2.88
C LYS A 216 2.04 2.82 2.52
N VAL A 217 2.03 1.77 3.32
CA VAL A 217 2.77 0.53 3.02
C VAL A 217 2.20 -0.15 1.77
N HIS A 218 0.87 -0.20 1.66
CA HIS A 218 0.19 -0.76 0.49
C HIS A 218 0.70 -0.13 -0.80
N THR A 219 0.66 1.21 -0.86
CA THR A 219 1.11 1.97 -2.04
C THR A 219 2.60 1.73 -2.33
N LYS A 220 3.47 1.78 -1.31
CA LYS A 220 4.90 1.50 -1.48
C LYS A 220 5.17 0.13 -2.09
N VAL A 221 4.52 -0.91 -1.57
CA VAL A 221 4.71 -2.28 -2.07
C VAL A 221 4.12 -2.45 -3.47
N GLN A 222 2.93 -1.89 -3.73
CA GLN A 222 2.30 -1.93 -5.04
C GLN A 222 3.15 -1.21 -6.10
N GLU A 223 3.64 0.00 -5.81
CA GLU A 223 4.53 0.75 -6.72
C GLU A 223 5.85 0.03 -6.99
N LEU A 224 6.42 -0.62 -5.96
CA LEU A 224 7.69 -1.32 -6.05
C LEU A 224 7.60 -2.63 -6.82
N THR A 225 6.48 -3.37 -6.68
CA THR A 225 6.38 -4.79 -7.09
C THR A 225 5.15 -5.12 -7.94
N GLY A 226 4.13 -4.28 -7.95
CA GLY A 226 2.81 -4.57 -8.52
C GLY A 226 1.96 -5.53 -7.68
N TYR A 227 2.40 -5.92 -6.47
CA TYR A 227 1.69 -6.86 -5.61
C TYR A 227 0.61 -6.16 -4.77
N GLU A 228 -0.60 -6.72 -4.80
CA GLU A 228 -1.74 -6.27 -4.00
C GLU A 228 -1.77 -7.01 -2.66
N MET A 229 -1.34 -6.34 -1.60
CA MET A 229 -1.38 -6.91 -0.25
C MET A 229 -2.81 -6.99 0.26
N CYS A 230 -3.15 -8.10 0.92
CA CYS A 230 -4.46 -8.29 1.56
C CYS A 230 -4.36 -8.81 3.01
N LEU A 231 -3.18 -9.01 3.56
CA LEU A 231 -2.95 -9.49 4.92
C LEU A 231 -2.32 -8.37 5.75
N PHE A 232 -2.88 -8.10 6.91
CA PHE A 232 -2.36 -7.12 7.86
C PHE A 232 -2.13 -7.76 9.23
N ARG A 233 -0.97 -7.53 9.82
CA ARG A 233 -0.69 -7.88 11.21
C ARG A 233 -0.46 -6.60 12.01
N PRO A 234 -1.26 -6.35 13.06
CA PRO A 234 -1.06 -5.17 13.88
C PRO A 234 0.26 -5.28 14.67
N PRO A 235 1.08 -4.23 14.70
CA PRO A 235 2.27 -4.15 15.55
C PRO A 235 1.96 -4.50 17.00
N TYR A 236 2.88 -5.19 17.66
CA TYR A 236 2.73 -5.64 19.06
C TYR A 236 1.54 -6.57 19.33
N GLY A 237 0.81 -6.99 18.29
CA GLY A 237 -0.49 -7.65 18.44
C GLY A 237 -1.58 -6.72 18.99
N ASP A 238 -1.36 -5.40 18.96
CA ASP A 238 -2.25 -4.38 19.53
C ASP A 238 -3.43 -4.11 18.61
N TYR A 239 -4.65 -4.45 19.07
CA TYR A 239 -5.88 -4.20 18.35
C TYR A 239 -7.08 -4.05 19.30
N ASP A 240 -8.10 -3.39 18.79
CA ASP A 240 -9.45 -3.34 19.32
C ASP A 240 -10.46 -3.35 18.15
N ASN A 241 -11.75 -3.17 18.44
CA ASN A 241 -12.78 -3.16 17.39
C ASN A 241 -12.57 -2.07 16.35
N HIS A 242 -12.03 -0.92 16.78
CA HIS A 242 -11.72 0.20 15.90
C HIS A 242 -10.66 -0.19 14.87
N VAL A 243 -9.57 -0.81 15.31
CA VAL A 243 -8.48 -1.28 14.43
C VAL A 243 -9.02 -2.29 13.42
N ILE A 244 -9.71 -3.34 13.88
CA ILE A 244 -10.24 -4.41 13.01
C ILE A 244 -11.21 -3.84 11.98
N THR A 245 -12.09 -2.92 12.41
CA THR A 245 -13.02 -2.24 11.48
C THR A 245 -12.28 -1.46 10.39
N ASN A 246 -11.21 -0.73 10.73
CA ASN A 246 -10.43 0.02 9.75
C ASN A 246 -9.61 -0.88 8.82
N VAL A 247 -9.07 -1.97 9.35
CA VAL A 247 -8.38 -3.01 8.56
C VAL A 247 -9.31 -3.57 7.48
N HIS A 248 -10.53 -3.95 7.85
CA HIS A 248 -11.53 -4.42 6.87
C HIS A 248 -11.97 -3.35 5.88
N LYS A 249 -12.13 -2.08 6.30
CA LYS A 249 -12.43 -0.96 5.39
C LYS A 249 -11.33 -0.74 4.34
N CYS A 250 -10.08 -1.05 4.68
CA CYS A 250 -8.94 -0.98 3.77
C CYS A 250 -8.78 -2.25 2.91
N GLY A 251 -9.67 -3.24 3.02
CA GLY A 251 -9.62 -4.47 2.23
C GLY A 251 -8.66 -5.54 2.73
N TYR A 252 -8.26 -5.46 4.00
CA TYR A 252 -7.32 -6.39 4.61
C TYR A 252 -7.98 -7.42 5.52
N TYR A 253 -7.34 -8.60 5.63
CA TYR A 253 -7.62 -9.60 6.65
C TYR A 253 -6.66 -9.37 7.83
N PRO A 254 -7.19 -9.10 9.04
CA PRO A 254 -6.37 -8.93 10.24
C PRO A 254 -5.87 -10.28 10.73
N ILE A 255 -4.55 -10.44 10.86
CA ILE A 255 -3.86 -11.68 11.20
C ILE A 255 -3.12 -11.53 12.53
N GLN A 256 -3.33 -12.50 13.41
CA GLN A 256 -2.56 -12.72 14.62
C GLN A 256 -1.78 -14.04 14.51
N TRP A 257 -1.52 -14.70 15.62
CA TRP A 257 -0.83 -15.99 15.71
C TRP A 257 -1.34 -16.83 16.87
N SER A 258 -1.32 -18.13 16.72
CA SER A 258 -1.59 -19.10 17.80
C SER A 258 -0.31 -19.57 18.49
N ILE A 259 0.84 -19.53 17.79
CA ILE A 259 2.14 -19.93 18.32
C ILE A 259 3.12 -18.77 18.17
N ASP A 260 3.67 -18.32 19.31
CA ASP A 260 4.74 -17.34 19.37
C ASP A 260 6.07 -18.05 19.57
N SER A 261 7.02 -17.87 18.67
CA SER A 261 8.36 -18.45 18.77
C SER A 261 9.19 -17.81 19.89
N LEU A 262 8.85 -16.58 20.30
CA LEU A 262 9.62 -15.73 21.21
C LEU A 262 11.08 -15.56 20.77
N ASP A 263 11.36 -15.62 19.47
CA ASP A 263 12.69 -15.48 18.88
C ASP A 263 13.33 -14.11 19.19
N TRP A 264 12.53 -13.07 19.35
CA TRP A 264 12.90 -11.73 19.74
C TRP A 264 13.43 -11.61 21.21
N LYS A 265 13.28 -12.67 22.00
CA LYS A 265 13.77 -12.76 23.39
C LYS A 265 15.22 -13.26 23.50
N ASP A 266 15.84 -13.67 22.40
CA ASP A 266 17.22 -14.16 22.35
C ASP A 266 17.51 -15.37 23.26
N TYR A 267 16.53 -16.25 23.52
CA TYR A 267 16.72 -17.46 24.33
C TYR A 267 17.52 -18.57 23.61
N GLY A 268 17.83 -18.39 22.32
CA GLY A 268 18.61 -19.32 21.50
C GLY A 268 17.77 -20.16 20.55
N ALA A 269 18.45 -20.75 19.56
CA ALA A 269 17.78 -21.52 18.50
C ALA A 269 17.04 -22.75 19.04
N ASP A 270 17.55 -23.42 20.08
CA ASP A 270 16.90 -24.59 20.69
C ASP A 270 15.54 -24.22 21.33
N ASP A 271 15.46 -23.06 21.97
CA ASP A 271 14.22 -22.58 22.58
C ASP A 271 13.17 -22.27 21.52
N ILE A 272 13.56 -21.65 20.40
CA ILE A 272 12.67 -21.38 19.25
C ILE A 272 12.09 -22.68 18.71
N VAL A 273 12.95 -23.68 18.43
CA VAL A 273 12.51 -25.00 17.92
C VAL A 273 11.53 -25.64 18.87
N LYS A 274 11.85 -25.67 20.16
CA LYS A 274 10.97 -26.24 21.18
C LYS A 274 9.62 -25.55 21.24
N ARG A 275 9.59 -24.21 21.28
CA ARG A 275 8.35 -23.43 21.34
C ARG A 275 7.44 -23.63 20.14
N VAL A 276 8.00 -23.86 18.97
CA VAL A 276 7.23 -24.04 17.74
C VAL A 276 6.87 -25.51 17.57
N VAL A 277 7.85 -26.41 17.56
CA VAL A 277 7.66 -27.81 17.16
C VAL A 277 7.02 -28.63 18.28
N GLU A 278 7.30 -28.32 19.55
CA GLU A 278 6.74 -29.01 20.71
C GLU A 278 5.59 -28.24 21.37
N SER A 279 5.05 -27.21 20.69
CA SER A 279 3.92 -26.42 21.20
C SER A 279 2.68 -27.29 21.37
N ASP A 280 1.99 -27.14 22.50
CA ASP A 280 0.67 -27.71 22.76
C ASP A 280 -0.44 -27.09 21.88
N LYS A 281 -0.14 -25.92 21.29
CA LYS A 281 -1.02 -25.23 20.31
C LYS A 281 -0.75 -25.63 18.87
N LEU A 282 0.21 -26.51 18.60
CA LEU A 282 0.51 -26.97 17.25
C LEU A 282 -0.58 -27.95 16.77
N ASN A 283 -1.46 -27.42 15.96
CA ASN A 283 -2.58 -28.15 15.36
C ASN A 283 -2.75 -27.71 13.89
N ASN A 284 -3.68 -28.36 13.19
CA ASN A 284 -4.04 -27.97 11.83
C ASN A 284 -4.52 -26.52 11.84
N GLY A 285 -4.00 -25.72 10.91
CA GLY A 285 -4.35 -24.32 10.75
C GLY A 285 -3.64 -23.35 11.70
N ALA A 286 -2.64 -23.81 12.48
CA ALA A 286 -1.85 -22.95 13.34
C ALA A 286 -1.10 -21.89 12.51
N ILE A 287 -1.08 -20.65 12.99
CA ILE A 287 -0.27 -19.54 12.47
C ILE A 287 0.87 -19.28 13.46
N ILE A 288 2.11 -19.31 12.98
CA ILE A 288 3.32 -19.23 13.76
C ILE A 288 4.00 -17.89 13.51
N LEU A 289 4.29 -17.15 14.59
CA LEU A 289 5.03 -15.88 14.54
C LEU A 289 6.52 -16.14 14.73
N MET A 290 7.30 -15.57 13.83
CA MET A 290 8.74 -15.38 13.90
C MET A 290 9.09 -13.96 13.43
N HIS A 291 10.35 -13.54 13.56
CA HIS A 291 10.80 -12.22 13.12
C HIS A 291 12.00 -12.32 12.19
N ASN A 292 11.96 -11.54 11.10
CA ASN A 292 13.14 -11.32 10.27
C ASN A 292 14.09 -10.36 11.00
N GLY A 293 15.35 -10.75 11.14
CA GLY A 293 16.36 -9.98 11.89
C GLY A 293 16.47 -10.31 13.38
N ALA A 294 15.66 -11.23 13.94
CA ALA A 294 15.89 -11.73 15.29
C ALA A 294 17.07 -12.71 15.30
N LYS A 295 17.96 -12.56 16.27
CA LYS A 295 19.31 -13.11 16.35
C LYS A 295 19.46 -14.60 16.03
N TYR A 296 18.51 -15.43 16.43
CA TYR A 296 18.60 -16.89 16.28
C TYR A 296 17.57 -17.48 15.34
N THR A 297 16.75 -16.66 14.70
CA THR A 297 15.69 -17.11 13.81
C THR A 297 16.23 -17.89 12.61
N ALA A 298 17.22 -17.33 11.91
CA ALA A 298 17.84 -18.01 10.79
C ALA A 298 18.55 -19.31 11.17
N ASP A 299 19.13 -19.37 12.37
CA ASP A 299 19.81 -20.59 12.88
C ASP A 299 18.81 -21.69 13.31
N ALA A 300 17.60 -21.31 13.75
CA ALA A 300 16.55 -22.22 14.16
C ALA A 300 15.72 -22.74 12.99
N LEU A 301 15.59 -21.95 11.92
CA LEU A 301 14.57 -22.10 10.89
C LEU A 301 14.59 -23.47 10.21
N GLU A 302 15.74 -23.99 9.83
CA GLU A 302 15.83 -25.33 9.20
C GLU A 302 15.25 -26.42 10.12
N ARG A 303 15.57 -26.38 11.40
CA ARG A 303 15.06 -27.34 12.40
C ARG A 303 13.59 -27.17 12.69
N VAL A 304 13.06 -25.95 12.64
CA VAL A 304 11.64 -25.67 12.74
C VAL A 304 10.91 -26.28 11.55
N ILE A 305 11.38 -26.04 10.32
CA ILE A 305 10.76 -26.56 9.10
C ILE A 305 10.77 -28.09 9.11
N THR A 306 11.94 -28.70 9.35
CA THR A 306 12.04 -30.17 9.36
C THR A 306 11.19 -30.79 10.46
N GLY A 307 11.17 -30.20 11.66
CA GLY A 307 10.36 -30.67 12.77
C GLY A 307 8.84 -30.62 12.49
N LEU A 308 8.38 -29.58 11.79
CA LEU A 308 6.97 -29.49 11.34
C LEU A 308 6.66 -30.50 10.23
N GLN A 309 7.56 -30.69 9.25
CA GLN A 309 7.42 -31.64 8.16
C GLN A 309 7.46 -33.10 8.66
N ASP A 310 8.33 -33.42 9.62
CA ASP A 310 8.42 -34.75 10.26
C ASP A 310 7.15 -35.11 11.02
N LYS A 311 6.45 -34.10 11.56
CA LYS A 311 5.13 -34.26 12.14
C LYS A 311 4.00 -34.37 11.08
N GLY A 312 4.37 -34.26 9.79
CA GLY A 312 3.48 -34.37 8.63
C GLY A 312 2.73 -33.10 8.28
N TYR A 313 3.14 -31.94 8.79
CA TYR A 313 2.54 -30.66 8.41
C TYR A 313 3.09 -30.18 7.07
N GLU A 314 2.18 -29.75 6.19
CA GLU A 314 2.49 -28.92 5.04
C GLU A 314 2.55 -27.46 5.51
N ILE A 315 3.63 -26.76 5.16
CA ILE A 315 3.78 -25.33 5.48
C ILE A 315 3.33 -24.52 4.27
N VAL A 316 2.30 -23.71 4.45
CA VAL A 316 1.70 -22.88 3.39
C VAL A 316 1.71 -21.39 3.78
N PRO A 317 1.68 -20.46 2.81
CA PRO A 317 1.49 -19.04 3.11
C PRO A 317 0.12 -18.78 3.71
N ILE A 318 -0.01 -17.74 4.53
CA ILE A 318 -1.28 -17.40 5.21
C ILE A 318 -2.40 -17.16 4.20
N SER A 319 -2.11 -16.57 3.05
CA SER A 319 -3.12 -16.33 2.00
C SER A 319 -3.78 -17.59 1.44
N GLN A 320 -3.11 -18.75 1.59
CA GLN A 320 -3.62 -20.07 1.20
C GLN A 320 -4.26 -20.83 2.37
N LEU A 321 -3.93 -20.45 3.60
CA LEU A 321 -4.47 -21.08 4.79
C LEU A 321 -5.85 -20.55 5.16
N ILE A 322 -6.04 -19.20 5.08
CA ILE A 322 -7.28 -18.54 5.53
C ILE A 322 -8.42 -18.68 4.54
N TYR A 323 -9.63 -18.65 5.05
CA TYR A 323 -10.85 -18.49 4.26
C TYR A 323 -11.05 -17.00 3.94
N LYS A 324 -11.20 -16.67 2.66
CA LYS A 324 -11.41 -15.29 2.20
C LYS A 324 -12.89 -14.92 2.14
N ASP A 325 -13.72 -15.92 1.95
CA ASP A 325 -15.15 -15.79 1.80
C ASP A 325 -15.87 -16.80 2.70
N LYS A 326 -17.11 -16.50 3.08
CA LYS A 326 -17.99 -17.41 3.82
C LYS A 326 -17.30 -18.02 5.03
N TYR A 327 -16.92 -17.21 5.99
CA TYR A 327 -16.35 -17.67 7.25
C TYR A 327 -16.98 -16.96 8.44
N HIS A 328 -16.82 -17.52 9.61
CA HIS A 328 -17.10 -16.87 10.89
C HIS A 328 -15.95 -17.07 11.86
N MET A 329 -15.90 -16.23 12.90
CA MET A 329 -14.87 -16.32 13.92
C MET A 329 -15.42 -16.97 15.18
N LYS A 330 -14.65 -17.86 15.81
CA LYS A 330 -14.89 -18.32 17.19
C LYS A 330 -14.34 -17.28 18.19
N ALA A 331 -14.78 -17.35 19.44
CA ALA A 331 -14.38 -16.42 20.49
C ALA A 331 -12.88 -16.44 20.83
N ASP A 332 -12.18 -17.52 20.47
CA ASP A 332 -10.73 -17.68 20.63
C ASP A 332 -9.93 -17.15 19.43
N GLY A 333 -10.59 -16.59 18.43
CA GLY A 333 -9.95 -16.10 17.20
C GLY A 333 -9.70 -17.19 16.16
N THR A 334 -10.29 -18.36 16.30
CA THR A 334 -10.26 -19.39 15.25
C THR A 334 -11.20 -19.02 14.11
N GLN A 335 -10.67 -18.96 12.90
CA GLN A 335 -11.48 -18.78 11.69
C GLN A 335 -12.05 -20.13 11.24
N VAL A 336 -13.36 -20.18 10.98
CA VAL A 336 -14.09 -21.38 10.60
C VAL A 336 -14.80 -21.16 9.28
N SER A 337 -14.75 -22.14 8.37
CA SER A 337 -15.51 -22.09 7.12
C SER A 337 -17.00 -21.92 7.38
N GLY A 338 -17.65 -20.98 6.73
CA GLY A 338 -19.09 -20.88 6.69
C GLY A 338 -19.67 -21.89 5.69
N GLU A 339 -20.80 -22.49 6.01
CA GLU A 339 -21.57 -23.33 5.09
C GLU A 339 -22.21 -22.51 3.96
#